data_99c1d4cc81c3bb3a89b3bb3a99e44b70
#
_entry.id   99c1d4cc81c3bb3a89b3bb3a99e44b70
#
_cell.length_a   1.000
_cell.length_b   1.000
_cell.length_c   1.000
_cell.angle_alpha   90.00
_cell.angle_beta   90.00
_cell.angle_gamma   90.00
#
_symmetry.space_group_name_H-M   'P 1'
#
loop_
_entity.id
_entity.type
_entity.pdbx_description
1 polymer ?
#
loop_
_entity_poly.entity_id
_entity_poly.type
_entity_poly.pdbx_seq_one_letter_code
_entity_poly.pdbx_strand_id
1 'polypeptide(L)'
;SVRHRLPVALGTGTNGKTTTTRLLARIATNAGRITGHCCTDSVEVGGEVLDRDDYSGPGGARKVLRHPRTEFAVLEVARGGMLRRGLSVRTADVAVVANIADDHLNDMGIHTLGQLAEVKFLVTRALKRHGVLVTNAENEWCRLEAKRSGCEVAWFAVDPPSPALLRSTRGLRGVATVRDGRLCYEQAHRRIDLIGLDEIGL
;
A
#
# COMPACT_ATOMS: atom_id res chain seq x y z
N SER A 1 -21.84 -15.63 16.17
CA SER A 1 -20.48 -15.72 15.61
C SER A 1 -19.93 -14.33 15.39
N VAL A 2 -18.88 -13.96 16.13
CA VAL A 2 -18.12 -12.73 15.90
C VAL A 2 -17.47 -12.89 14.51
N ARG A 3 -18.02 -12.25 13.49
CA ARG A 3 -17.33 -12.15 12.21
C ARG A 3 -16.05 -11.33 12.48
N HIS A 4 -14.91 -12.00 12.59
CA HIS A 4 -13.62 -11.31 12.54
C HIS A 4 -13.62 -10.46 11.28
N ARG A 5 -13.53 -9.14 11.47
CA ARG A 5 -13.46 -8.21 10.34
C ARG A 5 -12.16 -8.48 9.60
N LEU A 6 -12.27 -8.93 8.35
CA LEU A 6 -11.13 -9.19 7.48
C LEU A 6 -10.24 -7.93 7.38
N PRO A 7 -8.98 -7.97 7.82
CA PRO A 7 -8.05 -6.88 7.59
C PRO A 7 -7.72 -6.74 6.10
N VAL A 8 -7.69 -5.49 5.61
CA VAL A 8 -7.48 -5.18 4.20
C VAL A 8 -6.36 -4.15 4.06
N ALA A 9 -5.37 -4.47 3.22
CA ALA A 9 -4.37 -3.54 2.74
C ALA A 9 -4.58 -3.27 1.25
N LEU A 10 -4.56 -1.99 0.86
CA LEU A 10 -4.59 -1.53 -0.53
C LEU A 10 -3.20 -1.08 -0.96
N GLY A 11 -2.73 -1.49 -2.13
CA GLY A 11 -1.43 -1.09 -2.68
C GLY A 11 -1.58 -0.41 -4.04
N THR A 12 -1.06 0.80 -4.19
CA THR A 12 -0.98 1.53 -5.45
C THR A 12 0.34 2.27 -5.61
N GLY A 13 0.56 2.90 -6.73
CA GLY A 13 1.75 3.64 -7.08
C GLY A 13 1.98 3.63 -8.59
N THR A 14 2.94 4.38 -9.06
CA THR A 14 3.39 4.25 -10.45
C THR A 14 4.16 2.95 -10.61
N ASN A 15 5.20 2.76 -9.83
CA ASN A 15 6.05 1.57 -9.81
C ASN A 15 5.94 0.82 -8.48
N GLY A 16 6.30 -0.48 -8.49
CA GLY A 16 6.42 -1.30 -7.27
C GLY A 16 5.10 -1.81 -6.67
N LYS A 17 3.95 -1.58 -7.30
CA LYS A 17 2.65 -2.05 -6.82
C LYS A 17 2.61 -3.56 -6.59
N THR A 18 2.91 -4.33 -7.62
CA THR A 18 2.88 -5.80 -7.60
C THR A 18 3.91 -6.36 -6.63
N THR A 19 5.14 -5.82 -6.65
CA THR A 19 6.19 -6.22 -5.73
C THR A 19 5.78 -5.98 -4.26
N THR A 20 5.26 -4.79 -3.95
CA THR A 20 4.79 -4.44 -2.60
C THR A 20 3.62 -5.35 -2.17
N THR A 21 2.67 -5.59 -3.08
CA THR A 21 1.53 -6.48 -2.82
C THR A 21 1.99 -7.90 -2.48
N ARG A 22 2.89 -8.47 -3.28
CA ARG A 22 3.42 -9.81 -3.07
C ARG A 22 4.26 -9.93 -1.80
N LEU A 23 5.14 -8.94 -1.54
CA LEU A 23 5.95 -8.92 -0.31
C LEU A 23 5.09 -8.84 0.93
N LEU A 24 4.09 -7.96 0.96
CA LEU A 24 3.18 -7.84 2.09
C LEU A 24 2.36 -9.12 2.29
N ALA A 25 1.88 -9.73 1.20
CA ALA A 25 1.18 -11.00 1.27
C ALA A 25 2.09 -12.12 1.84
N ARG A 26 3.35 -12.18 1.40
CA ARG A 26 4.34 -13.12 1.91
C ARG A 26 4.63 -12.92 3.39
N ILE A 27 4.80 -11.68 3.83
CA ILE A 27 5.02 -11.33 5.24
C ILE A 27 3.83 -11.78 6.08
N ALA A 28 2.60 -11.49 5.65
CA ALA A 28 1.39 -11.89 6.37
C ALA A 28 1.23 -13.43 6.44
N THR A 29 1.57 -14.13 5.36
CA THR A 29 1.57 -15.60 5.32
C THR A 29 2.61 -16.18 6.28
N ASN A 30 3.81 -15.64 6.30
CA ASN A 30 4.86 -16.07 7.24
C ASN A 30 4.49 -15.76 8.71
N ALA A 31 3.64 -14.76 8.93
CA ALA A 31 3.05 -14.48 10.24
C ALA A 31 1.84 -15.38 10.60
N GLY A 32 1.60 -16.44 9.83
CA GLY A 32 0.57 -17.45 10.10
C GLY A 32 -0.83 -17.09 9.62
N ARG A 33 -0.99 -16.09 8.73
CA ARG A 33 -2.29 -15.72 8.17
C ARG A 33 -2.57 -16.43 6.85
N ILE A 34 -3.79 -16.92 6.65
CA ILE A 34 -4.24 -17.32 5.31
C ILE A 34 -4.49 -16.05 4.52
N THR A 35 -3.47 -15.66 3.75
CA THR A 35 -3.48 -14.39 3.03
C THR A 35 -4.03 -14.58 1.62
N GLY A 36 -4.98 -13.72 1.24
CA GLY A 36 -5.40 -13.57 -0.14
C GLY A 36 -4.83 -12.29 -0.75
N HIS A 37 -4.33 -12.36 -1.98
CA HIS A 37 -3.89 -11.17 -2.70
C HIS A 37 -4.28 -11.20 -4.16
N CYS A 38 -4.38 -10.04 -4.77
CA CYS A 38 -4.54 -9.89 -6.21
C CYS A 38 -3.60 -8.81 -6.73
N CYS A 39 -3.04 -9.06 -7.90
CA CYS A 39 -2.10 -8.16 -8.56
C CYS A 39 -2.26 -8.25 -10.09
N THR A 40 -1.36 -7.60 -10.83
CA THR A 40 -1.35 -7.60 -12.30
C THR A 40 -1.24 -9.00 -12.90
N ASP A 41 -0.68 -9.98 -12.18
CA ASP A 41 -0.38 -11.30 -12.76
C ASP A 41 -1.30 -12.42 -12.27
N SER A 42 -1.89 -12.27 -11.08
CA SER A 42 -2.64 -13.37 -10.45
C SER A 42 -3.60 -12.93 -9.34
N VAL A 43 -4.46 -13.89 -8.98
CA VAL A 43 -5.20 -13.92 -7.71
C VAL A 43 -4.78 -15.17 -6.97
N GLU A 44 -4.36 -15.01 -5.72
CA GLU A 44 -3.91 -16.13 -4.89
C GLU A 44 -4.53 -16.07 -3.49
N VAL A 45 -4.80 -17.24 -2.90
CA VAL A 45 -5.26 -17.36 -1.51
C VAL A 45 -4.57 -18.55 -0.84
N GLY A 46 -3.87 -18.31 0.27
CA GLY A 46 -3.20 -19.36 1.04
C GLY A 46 -2.14 -20.12 0.25
N GLY A 47 -1.46 -19.46 -0.71
CA GLY A 47 -0.46 -20.05 -1.59
C GLY A 47 -1.03 -20.77 -2.82
N GLU A 48 -2.35 -20.86 -2.96
CA GLU A 48 -3.02 -21.41 -4.13
C GLU A 48 -3.34 -20.33 -5.15
N VAL A 49 -2.87 -20.48 -6.38
CA VAL A 49 -3.21 -19.60 -7.50
C VAL A 49 -4.61 -19.92 -7.98
N LEU A 50 -5.54 -18.99 -7.78
CA LEU A 50 -6.93 -19.16 -8.22
C LEU A 50 -7.13 -18.79 -9.69
N ASP A 51 -6.33 -17.84 -10.17
CA ASP A 51 -6.43 -17.36 -11.54
C ASP A 51 -5.18 -16.58 -11.94
N ARG A 52 -4.89 -16.53 -13.26
CA ARG A 52 -3.74 -15.84 -13.85
C ARG A 52 -4.23 -14.90 -14.95
N ASP A 53 -4.22 -13.61 -14.66
CA ASP A 53 -4.52 -12.50 -15.56
C ASP A 53 -4.31 -11.18 -14.80
N ASP A 54 -4.54 -10.02 -15.45
CA ASP A 54 -4.53 -8.72 -14.77
C ASP A 54 -5.72 -8.58 -13.82
N TYR A 55 -5.43 -8.80 -12.56
CA TYR A 55 -6.38 -8.65 -11.46
C TYR A 55 -6.09 -7.45 -10.55
N SER A 56 -5.38 -6.42 -11.04
CA SER A 56 -5.08 -5.18 -10.32
C SER A 56 -6.29 -4.24 -10.14
N GLY A 57 -7.47 -4.79 -10.08
CA GLY A 57 -8.73 -4.05 -10.01
C GLY A 57 -9.84 -4.79 -9.26
N PRO A 58 -11.10 -4.29 -9.39
CA PRO A 58 -12.25 -4.81 -8.63
C PRO A 58 -12.56 -6.29 -8.84
N GLY A 59 -12.20 -6.86 -9.98
CA GLY A 59 -12.39 -8.29 -10.29
C GLY A 59 -11.57 -9.17 -9.34
N GLY A 60 -10.27 -8.92 -9.25
CA GLY A 60 -9.36 -9.65 -8.38
C GLY A 60 -9.69 -9.46 -6.91
N ALA A 61 -9.91 -8.20 -6.50
CA ALA A 61 -10.30 -7.89 -5.13
C ALA A 61 -11.55 -8.68 -4.70
N ARG A 62 -12.54 -8.80 -5.58
CA ARG A 62 -13.78 -9.53 -5.29
C ARG A 62 -13.54 -11.03 -5.10
N LYS A 63 -12.65 -11.65 -5.89
CA LYS A 63 -12.26 -13.05 -5.74
C LYS A 63 -11.61 -13.28 -4.38
N VAL A 64 -10.63 -12.44 -4.00
CA VAL A 64 -9.95 -12.50 -2.70
C VAL A 64 -10.92 -12.34 -1.52
N LEU A 65 -11.74 -11.29 -1.55
CA LEU A 65 -12.63 -10.91 -0.44
C LEU A 65 -13.79 -11.89 -0.21
N ARG A 66 -14.19 -12.63 -1.24
CA ARG A 66 -15.26 -13.64 -1.16
C ARG A 66 -14.74 -15.04 -0.83
N HIS A 67 -13.44 -15.25 -0.92
CA HIS A 67 -12.87 -16.57 -0.67
C HIS A 67 -12.96 -16.92 0.82
N PRO A 68 -13.55 -18.06 1.17
CA PRO A 68 -13.92 -18.38 2.56
C PRO A 68 -12.72 -18.54 3.50
N ARG A 69 -11.55 -18.90 2.95
CA ARG A 69 -10.31 -19.07 3.73
C ARG A 69 -9.52 -17.79 3.95
N THR A 70 -9.86 -16.68 3.30
CA THR A 70 -9.07 -15.45 3.42
C THR A 70 -9.19 -14.84 4.82
N GLU A 71 -8.07 -14.70 5.52
CA GLU A 71 -7.95 -14.06 6.84
C GLU A 71 -7.27 -12.69 6.79
N PHE A 72 -6.55 -12.39 5.72
CA PHE A 72 -5.91 -11.11 5.45
C PHE A 72 -5.92 -10.86 3.94
N ALA A 73 -6.33 -9.67 3.52
CA ALA A 73 -6.41 -9.33 2.10
C ALA A 73 -5.40 -8.23 1.72
N VAL A 74 -4.60 -8.48 0.68
CA VAL A 74 -3.69 -7.49 0.07
C VAL A 74 -4.11 -7.28 -1.38
N LEU A 75 -4.58 -6.08 -1.69
CA LEU A 75 -5.22 -5.80 -2.98
C LEU A 75 -4.43 -4.75 -3.73
N GLU A 76 -3.88 -5.11 -4.88
CA GLU A 76 -3.32 -4.14 -5.82
C GLU A 76 -4.45 -3.33 -6.44
N VAL A 77 -4.24 -2.01 -6.53
CA VAL A 77 -5.21 -1.07 -7.08
C VAL A 77 -4.55 -0.26 -8.19
N ALA A 78 -4.86 -0.60 -9.43
CA ALA A 78 -4.40 0.13 -10.60
C ALA A 78 -5.28 1.35 -10.88
N ARG A 79 -4.68 2.40 -11.45
CA ARG A 79 -5.35 3.64 -11.87
C ARG A 79 -6.60 3.38 -12.71
N GLY A 80 -6.45 2.57 -13.76
CA GLY A 80 -7.54 2.28 -14.68
C GLY A 80 -8.73 1.60 -14.02
N GLY A 81 -8.48 0.73 -13.04
CA GLY A 81 -9.51 0.11 -12.22
C GLY A 81 -10.29 1.14 -11.39
N MET A 82 -9.56 2.04 -10.72
CA MET A 82 -10.17 3.11 -9.90
C MET A 82 -11.03 4.06 -10.73
N LEU A 83 -10.54 4.52 -11.88
CA LEU A 83 -11.24 5.48 -12.72
C LEU A 83 -12.51 4.89 -13.37
N ARG A 84 -12.47 3.62 -13.76
CA ARG A 84 -13.62 2.98 -14.42
C ARG A 84 -14.66 2.43 -13.46
N ARG A 85 -14.27 1.94 -12.30
CA ARG A 85 -15.12 1.12 -11.41
C ARG A 85 -15.05 1.52 -9.93
N GLY A 86 -14.23 2.53 -9.59
CA GLY A 86 -14.01 2.96 -8.21
C GLY A 86 -13.16 1.98 -7.41
N LEU A 87 -13.15 2.17 -6.10
CA LEU A 87 -12.46 1.28 -5.16
C LEU A 87 -13.27 0.00 -4.93
N SER A 88 -12.56 -1.11 -4.82
CA SER A 88 -13.15 -2.43 -4.64
C SER A 88 -13.69 -2.69 -3.24
N VAL A 89 -13.30 -1.84 -2.29
CA VAL A 89 -13.66 -1.96 -0.88
C VAL A 89 -14.19 -0.64 -0.34
N ARG A 90 -15.07 -0.74 0.65
CA ARG A 90 -15.57 0.44 1.38
C ARG A 90 -14.62 0.87 2.49
N THR A 91 -13.91 -0.09 3.09
CA THR A 91 -13.01 0.17 4.22
C THR A 91 -11.75 -0.67 4.12
N ALA A 92 -10.61 -0.05 4.44
CA ALA A 92 -9.30 -0.67 4.53
C ALA A 92 -8.58 -0.27 5.83
N ASP A 93 -7.67 -1.10 6.29
CA ASP A 93 -6.85 -0.84 7.47
C ASP A 93 -5.58 -0.09 7.09
N VAL A 94 -5.03 -0.39 5.91
CA VAL A 94 -3.82 0.22 5.37
C VAL A 94 -4.02 0.59 3.90
N ALA A 95 -3.50 1.74 3.50
CA ALA A 95 -3.33 2.13 2.11
C ALA A 95 -1.87 2.44 1.86
N VAL A 96 -1.26 1.80 0.88
CA VAL A 96 0.12 2.04 0.45
C VAL A 96 0.11 2.79 -0.87
N VAL A 97 0.79 3.94 -0.91
CA VAL A 97 1.10 4.66 -2.15
C VAL A 97 2.61 4.69 -2.32
N ALA A 98 3.14 3.82 -3.17
CA ALA A 98 4.57 3.59 -3.27
C ALA A 98 5.33 4.79 -3.86
N ASN A 99 4.82 5.37 -4.93
CA ASN A 99 5.38 6.55 -5.57
C ASN A 99 4.42 7.13 -6.61
N ILE A 100 4.71 8.37 -7.00
CA ILE A 100 4.10 9.06 -8.14
C ILE A 100 5.24 9.47 -9.08
N ALA A 101 5.22 8.97 -10.28
CA ALA A 101 6.16 9.31 -11.33
C ALA A 101 5.42 9.41 -12.67
N ASP A 102 6.08 9.92 -13.68
CA ASP A 102 5.50 9.97 -15.03
C ASP A 102 5.27 8.57 -15.56
N ASP A 103 3.99 8.26 -15.80
CA ASP A 103 3.54 6.97 -16.30
C ASP A 103 2.15 7.12 -16.94
N HIS A 104 2.08 6.86 -18.23
CA HIS A 104 0.85 6.93 -18.99
C HIS A 104 0.06 8.25 -18.82
N LEU A 105 0.75 9.39 -18.79
CA LEU A 105 0.08 10.69 -18.91
C LEU A 105 -0.63 10.77 -20.30
N ASN A 106 -1.68 11.58 -20.36
CA ASN A 106 -2.58 11.72 -21.51
C ASN A 106 -3.50 10.51 -21.77
N ASP A 107 -3.64 9.61 -20.79
CA ASP A 107 -4.60 8.52 -20.83
C ASP A 107 -5.69 8.75 -19.76
N MET A 108 -6.95 8.45 -20.13
CA MET A 108 -8.15 8.57 -19.27
C MET A 108 -8.37 9.97 -18.65
N GLY A 109 -7.97 11.04 -19.36
CA GLY A 109 -8.14 12.42 -18.89
C GLY A 109 -7.13 12.87 -17.83
N ILE A 110 -6.07 12.12 -17.61
CA ILE A 110 -4.97 12.46 -16.70
C ILE A 110 -3.83 13.05 -17.52
N HIS A 111 -3.58 14.34 -17.35
CA HIS A 111 -2.60 15.09 -18.14
C HIS A 111 -1.39 15.57 -17.32
N THR A 112 -1.49 15.54 -15.99
CA THR A 112 -0.44 16.03 -15.09
C THR A 112 -0.14 15.04 -13.96
N LEU A 113 1.08 15.13 -13.41
CA LEU A 113 1.46 14.35 -12.23
C LEU A 113 0.57 14.66 -11.02
N GLY A 114 0.11 15.89 -10.87
CA GLY A 114 -0.83 16.27 -9.81
C GLY A 114 -2.16 15.51 -9.92
N GLN A 115 -2.75 15.45 -11.12
CA GLN A 115 -3.97 14.67 -11.36
C GLN A 115 -3.73 13.17 -11.12
N LEU A 116 -2.57 12.64 -11.54
CA LEU A 116 -2.20 11.26 -11.29
C LEU A 116 -2.07 10.97 -9.79
N ALA A 117 -1.46 11.88 -9.03
CA ALA A 117 -1.33 11.79 -7.59
C ALA A 117 -2.71 11.77 -6.91
N GLU A 118 -3.59 12.71 -7.25
CA GLU A 118 -4.97 12.76 -6.73
C GLU A 118 -5.71 11.44 -6.94
N VAL A 119 -5.62 10.87 -8.15
CA VAL A 119 -6.28 9.59 -8.46
C VAL A 119 -5.69 8.44 -7.63
N LYS A 120 -4.35 8.32 -7.53
CA LYS A 120 -3.75 7.25 -6.75
C LYS A 120 -4.07 7.39 -5.25
N PHE A 121 -4.15 8.59 -4.74
CA PHE A 121 -4.53 8.86 -3.35
C PHE A 121 -6.02 8.64 -3.04
N LEU A 122 -6.87 8.34 -4.02
CA LEU A 122 -8.25 7.91 -3.76
C LEU A 122 -8.32 6.68 -2.83
N VAL A 123 -7.27 5.85 -2.77
CA VAL A 123 -7.22 4.71 -1.84
C VAL A 123 -7.33 5.14 -0.38
N THR A 124 -6.97 6.38 -0.03
CA THR A 124 -7.10 6.92 1.33
C THR A 124 -8.56 7.10 1.76
N ARG A 125 -9.47 7.27 0.81
CA ARG A 125 -10.92 7.38 1.10
C ARG A 125 -11.52 6.11 1.68
N ALA A 126 -10.87 4.97 1.48
CA ALA A 126 -11.26 3.70 2.09
C ALA A 126 -10.67 3.49 3.50
N LEU A 127 -9.75 4.31 3.94
CA LEU A 127 -9.13 4.11 5.26
C LEU A 127 -10.17 4.26 6.38
N LYS A 128 -10.16 3.29 7.30
CA LYS A 128 -10.92 3.37 8.55
C LYS A 128 -10.41 4.55 9.40
N ARG A 129 -11.16 4.93 10.44
CA ARG A 129 -10.79 6.03 11.36
C ARG A 129 -9.36 5.92 11.90
N HIS A 130 -8.88 4.70 12.14
CA HIS A 130 -7.51 4.42 12.62
C HIS A 130 -6.69 3.69 11.57
N GLY A 131 -7.09 3.78 10.31
CA GLY A 131 -6.34 3.26 9.18
C GLY A 131 -5.12 4.13 8.89
N VAL A 132 -4.07 3.52 8.35
CA VAL A 132 -2.78 4.17 8.13
C VAL A 132 -2.48 4.28 6.64
N LEU A 133 -2.09 5.47 6.22
CA LEU A 133 -1.46 5.70 4.93
C LEU A 133 0.03 5.43 5.05
N VAL A 134 0.56 4.52 4.24
CA VAL A 134 2.00 4.26 4.11
C VAL A 134 2.47 4.86 2.78
N THR A 135 3.42 5.80 2.80
CA THR A 135 3.83 6.47 1.57
C THR A 135 5.25 7.00 1.61
N ASN A 136 5.79 7.33 0.43
CA ASN A 136 7.18 7.70 0.21
C ASN A 136 7.47 9.15 0.62
N ALA A 137 8.37 9.33 1.60
CA ALA A 137 8.79 10.65 2.07
C ALA A 137 9.73 11.39 1.09
N GLU A 138 10.37 10.68 0.16
CA GLU A 138 11.27 11.27 -0.84
C GLU A 138 10.50 11.79 -2.06
N ASN A 139 9.27 11.30 -2.27
CA ASN A 139 8.44 11.70 -3.40
C ASN A 139 7.60 12.95 -3.06
N GLU A 140 7.78 14.01 -3.80
CA GLU A 140 7.11 15.30 -3.57
C GLU A 140 5.58 15.17 -3.61
N TRP A 141 5.05 14.48 -4.60
CA TRP A 141 3.60 14.30 -4.75
C TRP A 141 3.02 13.45 -3.63
N CYS A 142 3.77 12.45 -3.15
CA CYS A 142 3.37 11.67 -1.98
C CYS A 142 3.30 12.54 -0.73
N ARG A 143 4.27 13.44 -0.50
CA ARG A 143 4.23 14.38 0.63
C ARG A 143 3.04 15.34 0.55
N LEU A 144 2.80 15.90 -0.64
CA LEU A 144 1.71 16.85 -0.87
C LEU A 144 0.35 16.20 -0.60
N GLU A 145 0.08 15.04 -1.21
CA GLU A 145 -1.19 14.35 -1.08
C GLU A 145 -1.40 13.73 0.31
N ALA A 146 -0.34 13.24 0.96
CA ALA A 146 -0.43 12.78 2.34
C ALA A 146 -0.91 13.91 3.28
N LYS A 147 -0.37 15.12 3.12
CA LYS A 147 -0.81 16.30 3.88
C LYS A 147 -2.28 16.65 3.60
N ARG A 148 -2.71 16.59 2.33
CA ARG A 148 -4.10 16.89 1.91
C ARG A 148 -5.09 15.84 2.43
N SER A 149 -4.67 14.58 2.50
CA SER A 149 -5.53 13.46 2.94
C SER A 149 -6.00 13.58 4.38
N GLY A 150 -5.21 14.22 5.25
CA GLY A 150 -5.47 14.30 6.69
C GLY A 150 -5.41 12.96 7.42
N CYS A 151 -4.93 11.89 6.78
CA CYS A 151 -4.80 10.56 7.36
C CYS A 151 -3.65 10.48 8.38
N GLU A 152 -3.66 9.44 9.21
CA GLU A 152 -2.47 9.02 9.95
C GLU A 152 -1.45 8.43 8.96
N VAL A 153 -0.18 8.82 9.06
CA VAL A 153 0.84 8.48 8.07
C VAL A 153 2.00 7.72 8.68
N ALA A 154 2.42 6.63 8.04
CA ALA A 154 3.74 6.04 8.19
C ALA A 154 4.56 6.35 6.93
N TRP A 155 5.71 6.95 7.11
CA TRP A 155 6.61 7.26 6.02
C TRP A 155 7.58 6.12 5.75
N PHE A 156 7.98 5.95 4.51
CA PHE A 156 9.19 5.21 4.17
C PHE A 156 10.10 6.07 3.27
N ALA A 157 11.39 5.87 3.39
CA ALA A 157 12.44 6.54 2.63
C ALA A 157 13.73 5.72 2.69
N VAL A 158 14.64 5.92 1.76
CA VAL A 158 16.01 5.40 1.90
C VAL A 158 16.72 6.22 2.96
N ASP A 159 16.75 7.54 2.79
CA ASP A 159 17.34 8.45 3.78
C ASP A 159 16.30 8.93 4.79
N PRO A 160 16.71 9.24 6.03
CA PRO A 160 15.79 9.75 7.03
C PRO A 160 15.09 11.04 6.59
N PRO A 161 13.76 11.08 6.66
CA PRO A 161 13.01 12.30 6.33
C PRO A 161 13.39 13.48 7.22
N SER A 162 13.28 14.68 6.67
CA SER A 162 13.63 15.89 7.42
C SER A 162 12.77 16.05 8.68
N PRO A 163 13.34 16.58 9.78
CA PRO A 163 12.56 16.86 10.98
C PRO A 163 11.38 17.79 10.74
N ALA A 164 11.45 18.67 9.75
CA ALA A 164 10.35 19.57 9.38
C ALA A 164 9.16 18.77 8.81
N LEU A 165 9.41 17.78 7.92
CA LEU A 165 8.38 16.90 7.40
C LEU A 165 7.71 16.12 8.53
N LEU A 166 8.50 15.52 9.42
CA LEU A 166 7.96 14.71 10.52
C LEU A 166 7.10 15.54 11.47
N ARG A 167 7.56 16.76 11.85
CA ARG A 167 6.76 17.65 12.69
C ARG A 167 5.48 18.14 12.02
N SER A 168 5.47 18.30 10.70
CA SER A 168 4.29 18.72 9.96
C SER A 168 3.32 17.60 9.65
N THR A 169 3.72 16.33 9.89
CA THR A 169 2.89 15.16 9.63
C THR A 169 1.84 14.98 10.72
N ARG A 170 0.58 15.15 10.35
CA ARG A 170 -0.53 14.90 11.26
C ARG A 170 -0.64 13.38 11.52
N GLY A 171 -0.65 12.99 12.80
CA GLY A 171 -0.82 11.58 13.17
C GLY A 171 0.31 10.70 12.64
N LEU A 172 1.57 11.10 12.86
CA LEU A 172 2.74 10.29 12.52
C LEU A 172 2.71 8.94 13.23
N ARG A 173 2.66 7.85 12.45
CA ARG A 173 2.65 6.47 12.96
C ARG A 173 4.04 5.87 13.04
N GLY A 174 4.96 6.31 12.22
CA GLY A 174 6.36 5.88 12.22
C GLY A 174 7.04 6.14 10.89
N VAL A 175 8.31 5.76 10.85
CA VAL A 175 9.19 5.94 9.69
C VAL A 175 9.99 4.67 9.46
N ALA A 176 9.95 4.13 8.25
CA ALA A 176 10.85 3.08 7.79
C ALA A 176 11.98 3.70 6.96
N THR A 177 13.23 3.40 7.33
CA THR A 177 14.43 3.92 6.63
C THR A 177 15.52 2.86 6.58
N VAL A 178 16.57 3.15 5.82
CA VAL A 178 17.81 2.37 5.84
C VAL A 178 18.84 3.09 6.72
N ARG A 179 19.43 2.38 7.67
CA ARG A 179 20.54 2.87 8.50
C ARG A 179 21.57 1.78 8.66
N ASP A 180 22.82 2.13 8.45
CA ASP A 180 23.95 1.20 8.62
C ASP A 180 23.75 -0.13 7.87
N GLY A 181 23.22 -0.06 6.64
CA GLY A 181 22.94 -1.25 5.83
C GLY A 181 21.76 -2.10 6.32
N ARG A 182 20.94 -1.60 7.25
CA ARG A 182 19.78 -2.32 7.80
C ARG A 182 18.48 -1.55 7.55
N LEU A 183 17.41 -2.28 7.27
CA LEU A 183 16.07 -1.74 7.26
C LEU A 183 15.61 -1.55 8.71
N CYS A 184 15.21 -0.32 9.04
CA CYS A 184 14.80 0.08 10.39
C CYS A 184 13.39 0.65 10.37
N TYR A 185 12.67 0.48 11.46
CA TYR A 185 11.39 1.16 11.70
C TYR A 185 11.46 1.95 13.00
N GLU A 186 11.16 3.23 12.92
CA GLU A 186 11.14 4.15 14.06
C GLU A 186 9.70 4.59 14.36
N GLN A 187 9.28 4.44 15.60
CA GLN A 187 7.98 4.89 16.08
C GLN A 187 8.15 5.56 17.46
N ALA A 188 7.72 6.80 17.60
CA ALA A 188 7.92 7.62 18.79
C ALA A 188 9.42 7.68 19.17
N HIS A 189 9.82 7.05 20.28
CA HIS A 189 11.21 7.00 20.74
C HIS A 189 11.83 5.60 20.62
N ARG A 190 11.16 4.69 19.89
CA ARG A 190 11.64 3.31 19.73
C ARG A 190 12.06 3.07 18.30
N ARG A 191 13.29 2.60 18.12
CA ARG A 191 13.81 2.05 16.86
C ARG A 191 13.77 0.53 16.93
N ILE A 192 13.40 -0.09 15.83
CA ILE A 192 13.43 -1.53 15.60
C ILE A 192 14.26 -1.76 14.35
N ASP A 193 15.36 -2.47 14.48
CA ASP A 193 16.13 -2.94 13.34
C ASP A 193 15.47 -4.24 12.84
N LEU A 194 15.08 -4.25 11.57
CA LEU A 194 14.27 -5.33 11.00
C LEU A 194 15.16 -6.41 10.36
N ILE A 195 15.94 -6.03 9.33
CA ILE A 195 16.73 -6.96 8.52
C ILE A 195 17.91 -6.23 7.87
N GLY A 196 19.03 -6.91 7.65
CA GLY A 196 20.14 -6.42 6.82
C GLY A 196 19.73 -6.37 5.35
N LEU A 197 20.22 -5.39 4.60
CA LEU A 197 19.92 -5.29 3.16
C LEU A 197 20.54 -6.47 2.38
N ASP A 198 21.64 -7.02 2.85
CA ASP A 198 22.31 -8.21 2.32
C ASP A 198 21.54 -9.51 2.58
N GLU A 199 20.65 -9.49 3.56
CA GLU A 199 19.78 -10.62 3.91
C GLU A 199 18.47 -10.63 3.08
N ILE A 200 18.17 -9.54 2.34
CA ILE A 200 16.97 -9.44 1.50
C ILE A 200 17.26 -10.16 0.18
N GLY A 201 16.75 -11.37 0.03
CA GLY A 201 16.76 -12.12 -1.23
C GLY A 201 15.71 -11.54 -2.21
N LEU A 202 16.12 -10.59 -3.04
CA LEU A 202 15.33 -10.03 -4.14
C LEU A 202 15.82 -10.57 -5.47
#